data_d46cd68765579d600839347dc396b7c5
#
_entry.id   d46cd68765579d600839347dc396b7c5
#
_cell.length_a   1.000
_cell.length_b   1.000
_cell.length_c   1.000
_cell.angle_alpha   90.00
_cell.angle_beta   90.00
_cell.angle_gamma   90.00
#
_symmetry.space_group_name_H-M   'P 1'
#
loop_
_entity.id
_entity.type
_entity.pdbx_description
1 polymer ?
#
loop_
_entity_poly.entity_id
_entity_poly.type
_entity_poly.pdbx_seq_one_letter_code
_entity_poly.pdbx_strand_id
1 'polypeptide(L)'
;MEIRKFIIFSCPDKKLHRIRNPFFVSDNVYSEEKIGTLVSLISLLWKGDEKISQTEFTFLKMSINNYIDLILSGSIKANLNSYYEYLDNDFREFLATQKDKVDDSEFNIGNLLHNLQPYYKGGNYDFLLNSDKELNLLDDRFIVFELDNI
;
A
#
# COMPACT_ATOMS: atom_id res chain seq x y z
N MET A 1 -15.03 -17.82 -8.04
CA MET A 1 -14.25 -17.82 -6.79
C MET A 1 -12.97 -17.05 -7.04
N GLU A 2 -12.84 -15.90 -6.41
CA GLU A 2 -11.64 -15.07 -6.59
C GLU A 2 -10.52 -15.58 -5.70
N ILE A 3 -9.37 -15.82 -6.32
CA ILE A 3 -8.14 -16.12 -5.60
C ILE A 3 -7.42 -14.78 -5.40
N ARG A 4 -7.15 -14.42 -4.15
CA ARG A 4 -6.37 -13.22 -3.82
C ARG A 4 -4.98 -13.62 -3.40
N LYS A 5 -4.00 -12.95 -3.97
CA LYS A 5 -2.61 -13.14 -3.60
C LYS A 5 -2.20 -12.12 -2.57
N PHE A 6 -1.59 -12.60 -1.50
CA PHE A 6 -1.03 -11.74 -0.47
C PHE A 6 0.47 -11.91 -0.43
N ILE A 7 1.14 -10.81 -0.15
CA ILE A 7 2.56 -10.81 0.08
C ILE A 7 2.76 -10.72 1.58
N ILE A 8 3.28 -11.79 2.17
CA ILE A 8 3.62 -11.82 3.59
C ILE A 8 5.13 -11.81 3.71
N PHE A 9 5.63 -10.94 4.57
CA PHE A 9 7.04 -10.78 4.84
C PHE A 9 7.38 -11.46 6.16
N SER A 10 8.29 -12.44 6.13
CA SER A 10 8.68 -13.18 7.32
C SER A 10 10.19 -13.17 7.52
N CYS A 11 10.60 -13.24 8.78
CA CYS A 11 12.01 -13.41 9.13
C CYS A 11 12.51 -14.82 8.85
N PRO A 12 13.81 -15.00 8.46
CA PRO A 12 14.38 -16.30 8.14
C PRO A 12 14.45 -17.27 9.32
N ASP A 13 14.38 -16.81 10.55
CA ASP A 13 14.50 -17.62 11.74
C ASP A 13 13.25 -18.42 12.10
N LYS A 14 12.29 -18.49 11.19
CA LYS A 14 11.07 -19.30 11.30
C LYS A 14 10.18 -19.01 12.50
N LYS A 15 10.45 -17.97 13.26
CA LYS A 15 9.45 -17.49 14.19
C LYS A 15 8.34 -16.89 13.40
N LEU A 16 7.33 -17.71 13.17
CA LEU A 16 6.06 -17.35 12.58
C LEU A 16 5.74 -15.92 12.97
N HIS A 17 5.57 -15.02 12.02
CA HIS A 17 4.77 -13.84 12.24
C HIS A 17 5.48 -12.54 12.57
N ARG A 18 6.70 -12.35 12.16
CA ARG A 18 7.17 -10.98 12.12
C ARG A 18 6.66 -10.34 10.84
N ILE A 19 5.40 -9.95 10.91
CA ILE A 19 4.80 -9.16 9.87
C ILE A 19 5.44 -7.78 9.95
N ARG A 20 6.02 -7.35 8.84
CA ARG A 20 6.76 -6.11 8.76
C ARG A 20 5.96 -5.09 7.99
N ASN A 21 6.01 -3.86 8.45
CA ASN A 21 5.33 -2.75 7.80
C ASN A 21 6.15 -2.25 6.61
N PRO A 22 5.69 -2.43 5.36
CA PRO A 22 6.45 -1.99 4.19
C PRO A 22 6.50 -0.47 4.03
N PHE A 23 5.62 0.27 4.70
CA PHE A 23 5.61 1.74 4.66
C PHE A 23 6.65 2.36 5.59
N PHE A 24 7.03 1.66 6.64
CA PHE A 24 7.93 2.19 7.65
C PHE A 24 9.39 1.97 7.25
N VAL A 25 10.18 3.03 7.34
CA VAL A 25 11.63 3.00 7.13
C VAL A 25 12.29 3.74 8.30
N SER A 26 13.12 3.04 9.05
CA SER A 26 13.70 3.56 10.29
C SER A 26 14.65 4.75 10.08
N ASP A 27 15.32 4.81 8.95
CA ASP A 27 16.25 5.91 8.61
C ASP A 27 15.59 7.05 7.82
N ASN A 28 14.29 6.95 7.55
CA ASN A 28 13.52 7.91 6.74
C ASN A 28 14.06 8.11 5.33
N VAL A 29 14.75 7.09 4.77
CA VAL A 29 15.25 7.13 3.40
C VAL A 29 14.38 6.24 2.51
N TYR A 30 13.62 6.87 1.64
CA TYR A 30 12.74 6.18 0.68
C TYR A 30 13.38 6.17 -0.69
N SER A 31 14.13 5.10 -0.98
CA SER A 31 14.77 4.92 -2.27
C SER A 31 13.74 4.67 -3.37
N GLU A 32 14.15 4.84 -4.63
CA GLU A 32 13.29 4.51 -5.78
C GLU A 32 12.86 3.04 -5.77
N GLU A 33 13.74 2.15 -5.32
CA GLU A 33 13.41 0.73 -5.16
C GLU A 33 12.32 0.53 -4.12
N LYS A 34 12.42 1.21 -2.99
CA LYS A 34 11.41 1.15 -1.93
C LYS A 34 10.06 1.69 -2.41
N ILE A 35 10.08 2.81 -3.10
CA ILE A 35 8.87 3.40 -3.69
C ILE A 35 8.24 2.43 -4.69
N GLY A 36 9.06 1.83 -5.55
CA GLY A 36 8.60 0.82 -6.51
C GLY A 36 7.95 -0.39 -5.82
N THR A 37 8.52 -0.82 -4.70
CA THR A 37 7.96 -1.92 -3.90
C THR A 37 6.58 -1.54 -3.35
N LEU A 38 6.43 -0.32 -2.84
CA LEU A 38 5.14 0.16 -2.34
C LEU A 38 4.09 0.25 -3.45
N VAL A 39 4.47 0.77 -4.61
CA VAL A 39 3.56 0.84 -5.76
C VAL A 39 3.10 -0.57 -6.16
N SER A 40 4.02 -1.53 -6.22
CA SER A 40 3.71 -2.91 -6.57
C SER A 40 2.78 -3.56 -5.55
N LEU A 41 3.04 -3.34 -4.26
CA LEU A 41 2.21 -3.86 -3.19
C LEU A 41 0.78 -3.33 -3.27
N ILE A 42 0.62 -2.02 -3.39
CA ILE A 42 -0.71 -1.41 -3.46
C ILE A 42 -1.43 -1.84 -4.73
N SER A 43 -0.73 -1.94 -5.87
CA SER A 43 -1.30 -2.45 -7.11
C SER A 43 -1.84 -3.87 -6.94
N LEU A 44 -1.09 -4.72 -6.25
CA LEU A 44 -1.50 -6.09 -5.98
C LEU A 44 -2.75 -6.15 -5.09
N LEU A 45 -2.79 -5.36 -4.04
CA LEU A 45 -3.94 -5.30 -3.14
C LEU A 45 -5.19 -4.75 -3.85
N TRP A 46 -4.98 -3.83 -4.79
CA TRP A 46 -6.05 -3.17 -5.53
C TRP A 46 -6.61 -4.06 -6.64
N LYS A 47 -5.74 -4.55 -7.52
CA LYS A 47 -6.13 -5.22 -8.76
C LYS A 47 -5.85 -6.73 -8.77
N GLY A 48 -5.12 -7.24 -7.79
CA GLY A 48 -4.71 -8.64 -7.79
C GLY A 48 -3.80 -8.94 -8.97
N ASP A 49 -4.17 -9.92 -9.77
CA ASP A 49 -3.39 -10.32 -10.95
C ASP A 49 -3.63 -9.42 -12.16
N GLU A 50 -4.61 -8.54 -12.11
CA GLU A 50 -4.90 -7.64 -13.21
C GLU A 50 -3.82 -6.55 -13.30
N LYS A 51 -3.45 -6.23 -14.52
CA LYS A 51 -2.47 -5.18 -14.77
C LYS A 51 -3.14 -3.82 -14.64
N ILE A 52 -2.49 -2.91 -13.90
CA ILE A 52 -2.98 -1.54 -13.80
C ILE A 52 -2.66 -0.77 -15.10
N SER A 53 -3.48 0.21 -15.43
CA SER A 53 -3.26 1.07 -16.58
C SER A 53 -2.11 2.06 -16.29
N GLN A 54 -1.61 2.69 -17.35
CA GLN A 54 -0.57 3.72 -17.19
C GLN A 54 -1.07 4.90 -16.35
N THR A 55 -2.33 5.29 -16.52
CA THR A 55 -2.94 6.36 -15.72
C THR A 55 -3.05 5.96 -14.25
N GLU A 56 -3.52 4.75 -13.98
CA GLU A 56 -3.59 4.23 -12.62
C GLU A 56 -2.22 4.18 -11.97
N PHE A 57 -1.20 3.71 -12.70
CA PHE A 57 0.16 3.67 -12.20
C PHE A 57 0.67 5.08 -11.86
N THR A 58 0.45 6.03 -12.75
CA THR A 58 0.93 7.42 -12.56
C THR A 58 0.33 8.05 -11.31
N PHE A 59 -0.99 7.96 -11.15
CA PHE A 59 -1.66 8.56 -9.99
C PHE A 59 -1.39 7.79 -8.70
N LEU A 60 -1.24 6.47 -8.78
CA LEU A 60 -0.86 5.68 -7.62
C LEU A 60 0.54 6.06 -7.13
N LYS A 61 1.51 6.13 -8.03
CA LYS A 61 2.87 6.54 -7.68
C LYS A 61 2.89 7.96 -7.11
N MET A 62 2.12 8.86 -7.69
CA MET A 62 1.97 10.24 -7.19
C MET A 62 1.43 10.24 -5.77
N SER A 63 0.42 9.42 -5.47
CA SER A 63 -0.14 9.34 -4.12
C SER A 63 0.90 8.86 -3.12
N ILE A 64 1.70 7.88 -3.49
CA ILE A 64 2.75 7.33 -2.63
C ILE A 64 3.85 8.36 -2.37
N ASN A 65 4.29 9.07 -3.40
CA ASN A 65 5.29 10.12 -3.23
C ASN A 65 4.80 11.24 -2.31
N ASN A 66 3.57 11.70 -2.51
CA ASN A 66 3.00 12.76 -1.66
C ASN A 66 2.80 12.27 -0.22
N TYR A 67 2.42 11.01 -0.05
CA TYR A 67 2.30 10.40 1.26
C TYR A 67 3.67 10.32 1.98
N ILE A 68 4.72 9.95 1.26
CA ILE A 68 6.07 9.91 1.81
C ILE A 68 6.51 11.32 2.27
N ASP A 69 6.18 12.35 1.51
CA ASP A 69 6.48 13.72 1.91
C ASP A 69 5.82 14.07 3.25
N LEU A 70 4.61 13.60 3.49
CA LEU A 70 3.93 13.80 4.77
C LEU A 70 4.62 13.04 5.90
N ILE A 71 5.11 11.83 5.64
CA ILE A 71 5.88 11.08 6.63
C ILE A 71 7.16 11.83 6.99
N LEU A 72 7.88 12.29 5.98
CA LEU A 72 9.15 12.99 6.17
C LEU A 72 8.99 14.32 6.88
N SER A 73 7.83 14.96 6.75
CA SER A 73 7.51 16.18 7.49
C SER A 73 7.18 15.93 8.96
N GLY A 74 7.04 14.67 9.36
CA GLY A 74 6.68 14.30 10.72
C GLY A 74 5.18 14.42 11.03
N SER A 75 4.36 14.68 10.01
CA SER A 75 2.92 14.89 10.19
C SER A 75 2.15 13.61 10.49
N ILE A 76 2.63 12.47 9.98
CA ILE A 76 1.93 11.19 10.11
C ILE A 76 2.93 10.05 10.34
N LYS A 77 2.43 8.97 10.93
CA LYS A 77 3.18 7.75 11.14
C LYS A 77 2.99 6.82 9.92
N ALA A 78 4.08 6.22 9.45
CA ALA A 78 4.07 5.40 8.24
C ALA A 78 3.44 4.03 8.49
N ASN A 79 2.25 3.79 7.93
CA ASN A 79 1.59 2.49 7.90
C ASN A 79 0.42 2.53 6.92
N LEU A 80 -0.24 1.38 6.70
CA LEU A 80 -1.38 1.36 5.81
C LEU A 80 -2.54 2.21 6.32
N ASN A 81 -2.76 2.24 7.63
CA ASN A 81 -3.84 3.04 8.21
C ASN A 81 -3.73 4.51 7.80
N SER A 82 -2.56 5.11 7.98
CA SER A 82 -2.35 6.52 7.63
C SER A 82 -2.38 6.74 6.12
N TYR A 83 -1.88 5.77 5.32
CA TYR A 83 -1.97 5.86 3.87
C TYR A 83 -3.42 5.83 3.40
N TYR A 84 -4.23 4.94 3.96
CA TYR A 84 -5.67 4.87 3.64
C TYR A 84 -6.36 6.20 3.96
N GLU A 85 -6.10 6.75 5.14
CA GLU A 85 -6.69 8.02 5.57
C GLU A 85 -6.22 9.19 4.69
N TYR A 86 -4.95 9.19 4.28
CA TYR A 86 -4.42 10.16 3.33
C TYR A 86 -5.17 10.07 1.98
N LEU A 87 -5.36 8.86 1.46
CA LEU A 87 -6.10 8.67 0.21
C LEU A 87 -7.53 9.18 0.31
N ASP A 88 -8.21 8.87 1.40
CA ASP A 88 -9.63 9.21 1.59
C ASP A 88 -9.86 10.70 1.80
N ASN A 89 -8.87 11.42 2.29
CA ASN A 89 -8.98 12.85 2.57
C ASN A 89 -8.17 13.67 1.56
N ASP A 90 -6.86 13.76 1.75
CA ASP A 90 -6.01 14.69 1.01
C ASP A 90 -5.93 14.35 -0.48
N PHE A 91 -5.73 13.08 -0.80
CA PHE A 91 -5.60 12.68 -2.20
C PHE A 91 -6.92 12.74 -2.94
N ARG A 92 -8.01 12.43 -2.27
CA ARG A 92 -9.35 12.57 -2.85
C ARG A 92 -9.64 14.04 -3.19
N GLU A 93 -9.27 14.97 -2.33
CA GLU A 93 -9.39 16.40 -2.61
C GLU A 93 -8.51 16.82 -3.79
N PHE A 94 -7.29 16.33 -3.82
CA PHE A 94 -6.39 16.58 -4.94
C PHE A 94 -6.98 16.09 -6.27
N LEU A 95 -7.52 14.88 -6.30
CA LEU A 95 -8.14 14.33 -7.52
C LEU A 95 -9.32 15.18 -7.98
N ALA A 96 -10.09 15.75 -7.05
CA ALA A 96 -11.19 16.64 -7.39
C ALA A 96 -10.73 17.87 -8.17
N THR A 97 -9.50 18.32 -7.95
CA THR A 97 -8.90 19.43 -8.70
C THR A 97 -8.38 19.02 -10.07
N GLN A 98 -8.28 17.71 -10.34
CA GLN A 98 -7.70 17.16 -11.57
C GLN A 98 -8.74 16.55 -12.51
N LYS A 99 -10.02 16.90 -12.33
CA LYS A 99 -11.14 16.29 -13.10
C LYS A 99 -11.06 16.54 -14.60
N ASP A 100 -10.37 17.59 -15.02
CA ASP A 100 -10.12 17.89 -16.42
C ASP A 100 -9.02 17.01 -17.03
N LYS A 101 -8.20 16.35 -16.20
CA LYS A 101 -7.08 15.50 -16.62
C LYS A 101 -7.32 14.03 -16.40
N VAL A 102 -8.11 13.68 -15.39
CA VAL A 102 -8.39 12.30 -15.02
C VAL A 102 -9.81 12.23 -14.45
N ASP A 103 -10.60 11.28 -14.91
CA ASP A 103 -11.93 11.06 -14.37
C ASP A 103 -11.98 9.75 -13.58
N ASP A 104 -13.13 9.46 -12.96
CA ASP A 104 -13.30 8.28 -12.12
C ASP A 104 -13.16 6.97 -12.88
N SER A 105 -13.35 6.97 -14.20
CA SER A 105 -13.16 5.77 -15.01
C SER A 105 -11.69 5.46 -15.26
N GLU A 106 -10.84 6.49 -15.19
CA GLU A 106 -9.41 6.35 -15.41
C GLU A 106 -8.65 6.05 -14.11
N PHE A 107 -9.09 6.65 -13.00
CA PHE A 107 -8.56 6.36 -11.66
C PHE A 107 -9.71 6.47 -10.65
N ASN A 108 -10.15 5.32 -10.15
CA ASN A 108 -11.28 5.23 -9.23
C ASN A 108 -10.78 5.10 -7.79
N ILE A 109 -10.70 6.22 -7.08
CA ILE A 109 -10.24 6.27 -5.70
C ILE A 109 -11.16 5.47 -4.76
N GLY A 110 -12.47 5.50 -5.00
CA GLY A 110 -13.43 4.73 -4.19
C GLY A 110 -13.20 3.23 -4.30
N ASN A 111 -12.91 2.75 -5.52
CA ASN A 111 -12.58 1.34 -5.75
C ASN A 111 -11.27 0.94 -5.08
N LEU A 112 -10.25 1.80 -5.16
CA LEU A 112 -8.98 1.57 -4.48
C LEU A 112 -9.19 1.46 -2.97
N LEU A 113 -9.90 2.39 -2.37
CA LEU A 113 -10.18 2.39 -0.92
C LEU A 113 -10.99 1.15 -0.52
N HIS A 114 -11.96 0.76 -1.34
CA HIS A 114 -12.75 -0.45 -1.07
C HIS A 114 -11.86 -1.69 -1.00
N ASN A 115 -10.89 -1.81 -1.90
CA ASN A 115 -9.99 -2.95 -1.92
C ASN A 115 -8.92 -2.91 -0.82
N LEU A 116 -8.59 -1.74 -0.31
CA LEU A 116 -7.66 -1.59 0.81
C LEU A 116 -8.34 -1.72 2.18
N GLN A 117 -9.66 -1.60 2.25
CA GLN A 117 -10.40 -1.63 3.50
C GLN A 117 -10.13 -2.85 4.39
N PRO A 118 -9.97 -4.07 3.85
CA PRO A 118 -9.66 -5.23 4.69
C PRO A 118 -8.35 -5.11 5.48
N TYR A 119 -7.43 -4.28 5.01
CA TYR A 119 -6.11 -4.07 5.62
C TYR A 119 -6.06 -2.82 6.50
N TYR A 120 -7.11 -2.03 6.48
CA TYR A 120 -7.27 -0.84 7.32
C TYR A 120 -7.77 -1.25 8.70
N LYS A 121 -7.55 -0.41 9.70
CA LYS A 121 -7.96 -0.70 11.09
C LYS A 121 -9.42 -1.15 11.15
N GLY A 122 -9.66 -2.23 11.90
CA GLY A 122 -10.96 -2.87 11.98
C GLY A 122 -11.24 -3.90 10.90
N GLY A 123 -10.43 -3.97 9.85
CA GLY A 123 -10.53 -4.99 8.83
C GLY A 123 -9.92 -6.32 9.27
N ASN A 124 -10.24 -7.40 8.55
CA ASN A 124 -9.78 -8.74 8.91
C ASN A 124 -8.27 -8.91 8.85
N TYR A 125 -7.57 -8.08 8.07
CA TYR A 125 -6.13 -8.18 7.85
C TYR A 125 -5.40 -6.92 8.30
N ASP A 126 -5.96 -6.17 9.25
CA ASP A 126 -5.37 -4.91 9.71
C ASP A 126 -4.00 -5.08 10.38
N PHE A 127 -3.68 -6.30 10.83
CA PHE A 127 -2.39 -6.63 11.44
C PHE A 127 -1.25 -6.76 10.43
N LEU A 128 -1.55 -6.91 9.12
CA LEU A 128 -0.53 -7.24 8.12
C LEU A 128 0.39 -6.08 7.75
N LEU A 129 -0.11 -4.86 7.70
CA LEU A 129 0.61 -3.74 7.11
C LEU A 129 0.74 -2.53 8.04
N ASN A 130 0.48 -2.73 9.33
CA ASN A 130 0.44 -1.64 10.32
C ASN A 130 1.39 -1.85 11.50
N SER A 131 2.35 -2.74 11.36
CA SER A 131 3.29 -3.02 12.45
C SER A 131 4.31 -1.88 12.60
N ASP A 132 4.95 -1.80 13.78
CA ASP A 132 6.04 -0.84 14.04
C ASP A 132 7.39 -1.33 13.53
N LYS A 133 7.44 -2.46 12.83
CA LYS A 133 8.69 -3.07 12.39
C LYS A 133 8.89 -2.84 10.90
N GLU A 134 10.09 -2.37 10.56
CA GLU A 134 10.50 -2.17 9.18
C GLU A 134 10.62 -3.48 8.42
N LEU A 135 10.18 -3.47 7.16
CA LEU A 135 10.48 -4.54 6.23
C LEU A 135 11.93 -4.40 5.76
N ASN A 136 12.73 -5.43 5.98
CA ASN A 136 14.10 -5.49 5.48
C ASN A 136 14.17 -6.54 4.37
N LEU A 137 14.31 -6.10 3.13
CA LEU A 137 14.33 -6.98 1.95
C LEU A 137 15.54 -7.92 1.92
N LEU A 138 16.62 -7.59 2.66
CA LEU A 138 17.81 -8.44 2.74
C LEU A 138 17.64 -9.57 3.75
N ASP A 139 16.92 -9.33 4.83
CA ASP A 139 16.75 -10.27 5.94
C ASP A 139 15.41 -11.00 5.88
N ASP A 140 14.42 -10.42 5.25
CA ASP A 140 13.07 -10.97 5.22
C ASP A 140 12.80 -11.71 3.92
N ARG A 141 12.14 -12.85 4.04
CA ARG A 141 11.70 -13.60 2.86
C ARG A 141 10.35 -13.12 2.40
N PHE A 142 10.23 -13.06 1.10
CA PHE A 142 9.01 -12.69 0.43
C PHE A 142 8.16 -13.95 0.22
N ILE A 143 6.99 -14.02 0.83
CA ILE A 143 6.08 -15.15 0.65
C ILE A 143 4.79 -14.62 0.04
N VAL A 144 4.41 -15.19 -1.10
CA VAL A 144 3.13 -14.88 -1.75
C VAL A 144 2.16 -15.98 -1.41
N PHE A 145 1.03 -15.62 -0.80
CA PHE A 145 -0.05 -16.55 -0.53
C PHE A 145 -1.21 -16.28 -1.48
N GLU A 146 -1.79 -17.35 -1.97
CA GLU A 146 -3.07 -17.29 -2.62
C GLU A 146 -4.13 -17.64 -1.57
N LEU A 147 -5.00 -16.70 -1.30
CA LEU A 147 -6.13 -16.94 -0.44
C LEU A 147 -7.34 -17.23 -1.28
N ASP A 148 -7.75 -18.47 -1.26
CA ASP A 148 -9.05 -18.85 -1.76
C ASP A 148 -10.10 -18.23 -0.87
N ASN A 149 -10.88 -17.40 -1.43
CA ASN A 149 -12.19 -16.98 -1.03
C ASN A 149 -12.60 -17.36 0.40
N ILE A 150 -11.99 -16.72 1.29
CA ILE A 150 -12.33 -16.88 2.68
C ILE A 150 -13.49 -15.96 3.03
#